data_1b9a8ec6be198ac7fdaa4eac8b25c4f9
#
_entry.id   1b9a8ec6be198ac7fdaa4eac8b25c4f9
#
_cell.length_a   1.000
_cell.length_b   1.000
_cell.length_c   1.000
_cell.angle_alpha   90.00
_cell.angle_beta   90.00
_cell.angle_gamma   90.00
#
_symmetry.space_group_name_H-M   'P 1'
#
loop_
_entity.id
_entity.type
_entity.pdbx_description
1 polymer ?
#
loop_
_entity_poly.entity_id
_entity_poly.type
_entity_poly.pdbx_seq_one_letter_code
_entity_poly.pdbx_strand_id
1 'polypeptide(L)'
;MTEDAVGPAFYFDLFSPEAYLAAERVLQTLPVATEWIPVAALGLPAADTLQGFRCETDREAYFDRIARVAERRGLQPLRPPQPFPFDSLFAMRVATYAKQIGRTVPFALAAFRQAFAGGRDLSVPDNVLIAAAACEMHPNAVTKGAALRSVAAALDDATALAARRGVRDVPAVWVPGGEVFHGDEALEQAAQALVA
;
A
#
# COMPACT_ATOMS: atom_id res chain seq x y z
N MET A 1 18.88 -11.70 -24.88
CA MET A 1 17.73 -11.28 -24.10
C MET A 1 18.30 -10.47 -22.94
N THR A 2 18.32 -9.16 -23.08
CA THR A 2 18.69 -8.25 -22.00
C THR A 2 17.63 -8.45 -20.90
N GLU A 3 18.05 -8.89 -19.71
CA GLU A 3 17.26 -8.74 -18.48
C GLU A 3 16.90 -7.26 -18.43
N ASP A 4 15.65 -6.93 -18.70
CA ASP A 4 15.13 -5.59 -18.45
C ASP A 4 15.47 -5.26 -17.00
N ALA A 5 16.24 -4.18 -16.81
CA ALA A 5 16.71 -3.80 -15.49
C ALA A 5 15.49 -3.56 -14.59
N VAL A 6 15.12 -4.58 -13.81
CA VAL A 6 13.99 -4.52 -12.91
C VAL A 6 14.36 -3.50 -11.83
N GLY A 7 13.69 -2.34 -11.86
CA GLY A 7 13.87 -1.31 -10.83
C GLY A 7 13.36 -1.77 -9.46
N PRO A 8 13.59 -0.97 -8.42
CA PRO A 8 13.06 -1.27 -7.10
C PRO A 8 11.52 -1.29 -7.10
N ALA A 9 10.95 -2.04 -6.15
CA ALA A 9 9.52 -2.21 -6.01
C ALA A 9 9.06 -1.85 -4.59
N PHE A 10 8.04 -1.00 -4.49
CA PHE A 10 7.35 -0.66 -3.25
C PHE A 10 6.05 -1.48 -3.15
N TYR A 11 5.99 -2.36 -2.14
CA TYR A 11 4.85 -3.22 -1.87
C TYR A 11 3.97 -2.60 -0.79
N PHE A 12 2.67 -2.55 -1.05
CA PHE A 12 1.70 -1.91 -0.16
C PHE A 12 0.35 -2.62 -0.15
N ASP A 13 -0.37 -2.47 0.96
CA ASP A 13 -1.80 -2.71 1.08
C ASP A 13 -2.47 -1.49 1.71
N LEU A 14 -3.64 -1.12 1.20
CA LEU A 14 -4.34 0.11 1.56
C LEU A 14 -4.91 0.11 2.99
N PHE A 15 -4.95 -1.04 3.68
CA PHE A 15 -5.37 -1.07 5.08
C PHE A 15 -4.23 -0.74 6.06
N SER A 16 -2.96 -0.71 5.60
CA SER A 16 -1.79 -0.47 6.47
C SER A 16 -1.50 1.01 6.65
N PRO A 17 -1.61 1.56 7.88
CA PRO A 17 -1.23 2.95 8.14
C PRO A 17 0.29 3.17 8.05
N GLU A 18 1.14 2.17 8.29
CA GLU A 18 2.57 2.28 8.02
C GLU A 18 2.83 2.42 6.50
N ALA A 19 2.07 1.67 5.67
CA ALA A 19 2.18 1.81 4.23
C ALA A 19 1.72 3.21 3.75
N TYR A 20 0.71 3.81 4.39
CA TYR A 20 0.34 5.21 4.17
C TYR A 20 1.51 6.15 4.45
N LEU A 21 2.14 6.03 5.63
CA LEU A 21 3.28 6.87 6.00
C LEU A 21 4.46 6.74 5.02
N ALA A 22 4.73 5.53 4.55
CA ALA A 22 5.76 5.27 3.55
C ALA A 22 5.38 5.84 2.18
N ALA A 23 4.14 5.58 1.72
CA ALA A 23 3.64 6.01 0.42
C ALA A 23 3.79 7.52 0.18
N GLU A 24 3.53 8.35 1.21
CA GLU A 24 3.69 9.80 1.11
C GLU A 24 5.15 10.24 0.87
N ARG A 25 6.13 9.34 1.00
CA ARG A 25 7.55 9.64 0.94
C ARG A 25 8.30 8.91 -0.18
N VAL A 26 7.76 7.85 -0.76
CA VAL A 26 8.45 7.03 -1.79
C VAL A 26 9.08 7.89 -2.86
N LEU A 27 8.32 8.82 -3.45
CA LEU A 27 8.78 9.66 -4.57
C LEU A 27 9.87 10.67 -4.21
N GLN A 28 10.04 10.96 -2.92
CA GLN A 28 11.03 11.93 -2.43
C GLN A 28 12.27 11.26 -1.84
N THR A 29 12.12 10.02 -1.37
CA THR A 29 13.17 9.31 -0.64
C THR A 29 13.97 8.38 -1.54
N LEU A 30 13.30 7.67 -2.45
CA LEU A 30 14.00 6.75 -3.35
C LEU A 30 14.62 7.49 -4.52
N PRO A 31 15.93 7.27 -4.81
CA PRO A 31 16.68 8.04 -5.82
C PRO A 31 16.34 7.67 -7.26
N VAL A 32 15.60 6.59 -7.46
CA VAL A 32 15.23 6.05 -8.78
C VAL A 32 13.74 5.75 -8.86
N ALA A 33 13.25 5.68 -10.09
CA ALA A 33 11.86 5.31 -10.35
C ALA A 33 11.55 3.94 -9.74
N THR A 34 10.54 3.89 -8.89
CA THR A 34 10.15 2.70 -8.14
C THR A 34 8.79 2.22 -8.58
N GLU A 35 8.67 0.93 -8.86
CA GLU A 35 7.40 0.32 -9.20
C GLU A 35 6.52 0.16 -7.95
N TRP A 36 5.29 0.64 -8.00
CA TRP A 36 4.32 0.45 -6.91
C TRP A 36 3.49 -0.81 -7.17
N ILE A 37 3.58 -1.77 -6.25
CA ILE A 37 2.94 -3.08 -6.41
C ILE A 37 1.92 -3.29 -5.30
N PRO A 38 0.62 -3.27 -5.64
CA PRO A 38 -0.43 -3.66 -4.71
C PRO A 38 -0.34 -5.16 -4.43
N VAL A 39 -0.44 -5.53 -3.15
CA VAL A 39 -0.46 -6.92 -2.68
C VAL A 39 -1.57 -7.11 -1.65
N ALA A 40 -2.14 -8.29 -1.56
CA ALA A 40 -3.05 -8.65 -0.49
C ALA A 40 -2.21 -9.06 0.74
N ALA A 41 -2.02 -8.15 1.70
CA ALA A 41 -1.09 -8.38 2.81
C ALA A 41 -1.47 -9.59 3.67
N LEU A 42 -2.76 -9.94 3.76
CA LEU A 42 -3.21 -11.18 4.42
C LEU A 42 -2.72 -12.47 3.74
N GLY A 43 -2.22 -12.40 2.52
CA GLY A 43 -1.57 -13.49 1.81
C GLY A 43 -0.05 -13.55 2.00
N LEU A 44 0.55 -12.62 2.76
CA LEU A 44 1.98 -12.60 3.06
C LEU A 44 2.32 -13.43 4.31
N PRO A 45 3.59 -13.86 4.46
CA PRO A 45 4.01 -14.76 5.56
C PRO A 45 3.79 -14.22 6.98
N ALA A 46 3.75 -12.90 7.19
CA ALA A 46 3.52 -12.29 8.50
C ALA A 46 2.07 -11.80 8.70
N ALA A 47 1.12 -12.34 7.93
CA ALA A 47 -0.29 -11.93 7.97
C ALA A 47 -0.92 -11.97 9.38
N ASP A 48 -0.49 -12.89 10.23
CA ASP A 48 -1.01 -13.05 11.60
C ASP A 48 -0.77 -11.80 12.46
N THR A 49 0.28 -11.03 12.18
CA THR A 49 0.57 -9.78 12.92
C THR A 49 -0.39 -8.65 12.57
N LEU A 50 -1.11 -8.77 11.45
CA LEU A 50 -2.03 -7.78 10.91
C LEU A 50 -3.50 -8.02 11.33
N GLN A 51 -3.80 -9.16 11.98
CA GLN A 51 -5.17 -9.62 12.22
C GLN A 51 -5.87 -8.96 13.41
N GLY A 52 -5.30 -7.94 14.01
CA GLY A 52 -5.97 -7.13 15.00
C GLY A 52 -5.17 -6.90 16.28
N PHE A 53 -5.79 -6.18 17.18
CA PHE A 53 -5.22 -5.79 18.46
C PHE A 53 -5.75 -6.72 19.56
N ARG A 54 -4.94 -6.96 20.59
CA ARG A 54 -5.34 -7.78 21.75
C ARG A 54 -6.43 -7.09 22.58
N CYS A 55 -6.39 -5.76 22.61
CA CYS A 55 -7.36 -4.93 23.32
C CYS A 55 -7.39 -3.52 22.73
N GLU A 56 -8.36 -2.72 23.17
CA GLU A 56 -8.51 -1.33 22.75
C GLU A 56 -7.29 -0.48 23.05
N THR A 57 -6.68 -0.67 24.22
CA THR A 57 -5.46 0.06 24.63
C THR A 57 -4.28 -0.18 23.68
N ASP A 58 -4.11 -1.42 23.20
CA ASP A 58 -3.08 -1.74 22.21
C ASP A 58 -3.35 -1.01 20.89
N ARG A 59 -4.62 -0.94 20.48
CA ARG A 59 -5.04 -0.22 19.29
C ARG A 59 -4.79 1.28 19.41
N GLU A 60 -5.16 1.88 20.53
CA GLU A 60 -4.92 3.30 20.81
C GLU A 60 -3.43 3.62 20.79
N ALA A 61 -2.61 2.86 21.50
CA ALA A 61 -1.16 3.04 21.53
C ALA A 61 -0.51 2.92 20.15
N TYR A 62 -1.01 1.99 19.33
CA TYR A 62 -0.56 1.83 17.95
C TYR A 62 -0.86 3.08 17.12
N PHE A 63 -2.12 3.56 17.12
CA PHE A 63 -2.49 4.74 16.35
C PHE A 63 -1.86 6.02 16.87
N ASP A 64 -1.63 6.14 18.17
CA ASP A 64 -0.88 7.26 18.76
C ASP A 64 0.57 7.30 18.24
N ARG A 65 1.20 6.14 18.08
CA ARG A 65 2.53 6.04 17.48
C ARG A 65 2.51 6.50 16.01
N ILE A 66 1.56 6.03 15.23
CA ILE A 66 1.41 6.41 13.82
C ILE A 66 1.11 7.91 13.68
N ALA A 67 0.23 8.46 14.52
CA ALA A 67 -0.13 9.87 14.52
C ALA A 67 1.08 10.77 14.80
N ARG A 68 1.91 10.41 15.80
CA ARG A 68 3.16 11.15 16.08
C ARG A 68 4.15 11.12 14.91
N VAL A 69 4.21 10.00 14.18
CA VAL A 69 5.06 9.91 12.98
C VAL A 69 4.50 10.79 11.86
N ALA A 70 3.19 10.75 11.62
CA ALA A 70 2.54 11.60 10.63
C ALA A 70 2.76 13.09 10.92
N GLU A 71 2.59 13.51 12.18
CA GLU A 71 2.83 14.89 12.61
C GLU A 71 4.28 15.33 12.39
N ARG A 72 5.27 14.54 12.81
CA ARG A 72 6.70 14.84 12.58
C ARG A 72 7.05 14.96 11.09
N ARG A 73 6.29 14.30 10.21
CA ARG A 73 6.45 14.33 8.75
C ARG A 73 5.64 15.44 8.07
N GLY A 74 4.90 16.24 8.85
CA GLY A 74 4.05 17.31 8.32
C GLY A 74 2.86 16.81 7.50
N LEU A 75 2.43 15.57 7.73
CA LEU A 75 1.24 14.99 7.09
C LEU A 75 -0.03 15.51 7.77
N GLN A 76 -1.16 15.35 7.11
CA GLN A 76 -2.45 15.69 7.71
C GLN A 76 -2.68 14.87 8.99
N PRO A 77 -3.43 15.41 9.97
CA PRO A 77 -3.76 14.70 11.19
C PRO A 77 -4.36 13.33 10.90
N LEU A 78 -3.82 12.30 11.53
CA LEU A 78 -4.28 10.94 11.35
C LEU A 78 -5.71 10.78 11.89
N ARG A 79 -6.57 10.19 11.09
CA ARG A 79 -7.96 9.82 11.43
C ARG A 79 -8.18 8.36 11.07
N PRO A 80 -7.95 7.43 12.02
CA PRO A 80 -8.14 6.01 11.74
C PRO A 80 -9.59 5.71 11.32
N PRO A 81 -9.79 4.93 10.25
CA PRO A 81 -11.12 4.53 9.85
C PRO A 81 -11.79 3.63 10.91
N GLN A 82 -13.10 3.59 10.92
CA GLN A 82 -13.88 2.72 11.77
C GLN A 82 -14.85 1.88 10.91
N PRO A 83 -14.84 0.53 11.04
CA PRO A 83 -13.96 -0.28 11.90
C PRO A 83 -12.51 -0.31 11.41
N PHE A 84 -11.60 -0.73 12.30
CA PHE A 84 -10.22 -1.06 11.94
C PHE A 84 -9.78 -2.33 12.68
N PRO A 85 -9.13 -3.30 12.03
CA PRO A 85 -8.82 -3.33 10.59
C PRO A 85 -10.09 -3.46 9.73
N PHE A 86 -10.03 -2.94 8.51
CA PHE A 86 -11.10 -3.08 7.52
C PHE A 86 -10.70 -4.03 6.40
N ASP A 87 -11.67 -4.60 5.67
CA ASP A 87 -11.42 -5.41 4.49
C ASP A 87 -10.96 -4.52 3.32
N SER A 88 -9.72 -4.66 2.90
CA SER A 88 -9.13 -3.90 1.79
C SER A 88 -9.29 -4.58 0.43
N LEU A 89 -9.85 -5.79 0.34
CA LEU A 89 -9.80 -6.61 -0.88
C LEU A 89 -10.34 -5.89 -2.12
N PHE A 90 -11.48 -5.21 -2.01
CA PHE A 90 -12.02 -4.45 -3.13
C PHE A 90 -11.10 -3.28 -3.51
N ALA A 91 -10.60 -2.53 -2.53
CA ALA A 91 -9.67 -1.43 -2.74
C ALA A 91 -8.35 -1.91 -3.39
N MET A 92 -7.83 -3.07 -2.99
CA MET A 92 -6.63 -3.67 -3.59
C MET A 92 -6.85 -4.17 -5.02
N ARG A 93 -8.04 -4.69 -5.34
CA ARG A 93 -8.41 -4.99 -6.73
C ARG A 93 -8.48 -3.71 -7.58
N VAL A 94 -9.02 -2.61 -7.03
CA VAL A 94 -9.01 -1.31 -7.72
C VAL A 94 -7.58 -0.80 -7.89
N ALA A 95 -6.69 -0.95 -6.90
CA ALA A 95 -5.27 -0.60 -7.02
C ALA A 95 -4.57 -1.42 -8.13
N THR A 96 -4.90 -2.72 -8.23
CA THR A 96 -4.38 -3.60 -9.29
C THR A 96 -4.90 -3.20 -10.66
N TYR A 97 -6.18 -2.85 -10.78
CA TYR A 97 -6.73 -2.30 -12.02
C TYR A 97 -6.08 -0.95 -12.37
N ALA A 98 -5.90 -0.07 -11.39
CA ALA A 98 -5.18 1.20 -11.57
C ALA A 98 -3.75 0.97 -12.10
N LYS A 99 -3.08 -0.10 -11.64
CA LYS A 99 -1.76 -0.49 -12.15
C LYS A 99 -1.81 -0.84 -13.63
N GLN A 100 -2.79 -1.59 -14.07
CA GLN A 100 -2.96 -1.97 -15.49
C GLN A 100 -3.18 -0.78 -16.43
N ILE A 101 -3.76 0.31 -15.90
CA ILE A 101 -4.03 1.53 -16.68
C ILE A 101 -3.06 2.70 -16.38
N GLY A 102 -1.95 2.44 -15.66
CA GLY A 102 -0.92 3.43 -15.35
C GLY A 102 -1.35 4.50 -14.33
N ARG A 103 -2.29 4.19 -13.44
CA ARG A 103 -2.81 5.10 -12.41
C ARG A 103 -2.52 4.66 -10.98
N THR A 104 -1.57 3.75 -10.76
CA THR A 104 -1.28 3.17 -9.43
C THR A 104 -0.95 4.23 -8.40
N VAL A 105 0.05 5.06 -8.67
CA VAL A 105 0.56 6.04 -7.71
C VAL A 105 -0.51 7.05 -7.30
N PRO A 106 -1.16 7.78 -8.24
CA PRO A 106 -2.19 8.73 -7.85
C PRO A 106 -3.34 8.07 -7.11
N PHE A 107 -3.80 6.88 -7.54
CA PHE A 107 -4.87 6.16 -6.85
C PHE A 107 -4.46 5.73 -5.44
N ALA A 108 -3.29 5.11 -5.27
CA ALA A 108 -2.82 4.67 -3.96
C ALA A 108 -2.73 5.84 -2.97
N LEU A 109 -2.13 6.96 -3.38
CA LEU A 109 -2.04 8.16 -2.52
C LEU A 109 -3.42 8.72 -2.17
N ALA A 110 -4.34 8.82 -3.15
CA ALA A 110 -5.71 9.28 -2.88
C ALA A 110 -6.46 8.36 -1.94
N ALA A 111 -6.35 7.02 -2.12
CA ALA A 111 -6.99 6.02 -1.28
C ALA A 111 -6.42 6.02 0.14
N PHE A 112 -5.11 6.08 0.31
CA PHE A 112 -4.47 6.22 1.62
C PHE A 112 -4.92 7.47 2.37
N ARG A 113 -4.96 8.63 1.70
CA ARG A 113 -5.45 9.88 2.29
C ARG A 113 -6.92 9.81 2.65
N GLN A 114 -7.73 9.16 1.80
CA GLN A 114 -9.14 8.91 2.07
C GLN A 114 -9.31 8.07 3.35
N ALA A 115 -8.50 7.01 3.52
CA ALA A 115 -8.55 6.17 4.70
C ALA A 115 -8.01 6.89 5.95
N PHE A 116 -6.77 7.36 5.91
CA PHE A 116 -6.05 7.74 7.13
C PHE A 116 -6.03 9.23 7.45
N ALA A 117 -6.27 10.11 6.47
CA ALA A 117 -6.51 11.53 6.73
C ALA A 117 -8.01 11.86 6.75
N GLY A 118 -8.81 11.17 5.93
CA GLY A 118 -10.27 11.32 5.88
C GLY A 118 -11.05 10.47 6.87
N GLY A 119 -10.44 9.44 7.45
CA GLY A 119 -11.11 8.50 8.37
C GLY A 119 -12.16 7.61 7.67
N ARG A 120 -11.98 7.35 6.36
CA ARG A 120 -12.97 6.62 5.57
C ARG A 120 -12.63 5.15 5.47
N ASP A 121 -13.61 4.30 5.80
CA ASP A 121 -13.52 2.86 5.64
C ASP A 121 -13.50 2.47 4.15
N LEU A 122 -12.40 1.90 3.65
CA LEU A 122 -12.27 1.46 2.27
C LEU A 122 -12.89 0.07 2.00
N SER A 123 -13.47 -0.59 3.00
CA SER A 123 -14.36 -1.73 2.76
C SER A 123 -15.68 -1.29 2.11
N VAL A 124 -16.04 0.00 2.25
CA VAL A 124 -17.20 0.62 1.60
C VAL A 124 -16.82 1.04 0.18
N PRO A 125 -17.40 0.43 -0.87
CA PRO A 125 -17.02 0.69 -2.27
C PRO A 125 -17.07 2.17 -2.67
N ASP A 126 -18.06 2.92 -2.19
CA ASP A 126 -18.20 4.34 -2.52
C ASP A 126 -17.00 5.18 -2.09
N ASN A 127 -16.38 4.86 -0.93
CA ASN A 127 -15.17 5.53 -0.48
C ASN A 127 -13.98 5.27 -1.41
N VAL A 128 -13.87 4.06 -1.96
CA VAL A 128 -12.85 3.71 -2.95
C VAL A 128 -13.11 4.43 -4.28
N LEU A 129 -14.36 4.50 -4.71
CA LEU A 129 -14.75 5.17 -5.95
C LEU A 129 -14.52 6.69 -5.88
N ILE A 130 -14.66 7.33 -4.72
CA ILE A 130 -14.29 8.73 -4.51
C ILE A 130 -12.79 8.93 -4.76
N ALA A 131 -11.93 8.07 -4.19
CA ALA A 131 -10.49 8.13 -4.42
C ALA A 131 -10.13 7.90 -5.90
N ALA A 132 -10.80 6.95 -6.56
CA ALA A 132 -10.62 6.67 -7.97
C ALA A 132 -11.03 7.86 -8.86
N ALA A 133 -12.17 8.48 -8.57
CA ALA A 133 -12.65 9.65 -9.30
C ALA A 133 -11.69 10.86 -9.20
N ALA A 134 -11.05 11.04 -8.03
CA ALA A 134 -10.02 12.07 -7.84
C ALA A 134 -8.78 11.85 -8.72
N CYS A 135 -8.61 10.65 -9.29
CA CYS A 135 -7.52 10.26 -10.18
C CYS A 135 -7.98 10.08 -11.64
N GLU A 136 -9.11 10.68 -12.01
CA GLU A 136 -9.72 10.62 -13.34
C GLU A 136 -10.09 9.18 -13.78
N MET A 137 -10.35 8.30 -12.81
CA MET A 137 -10.82 6.94 -13.08
C MET A 137 -12.35 6.92 -13.00
N HIS A 138 -13.01 6.62 -14.12
CA HIS A 138 -14.47 6.62 -14.16
C HIS A 138 -15.07 5.49 -13.29
N PRO A 139 -16.03 5.77 -12.36
CA PRO A 139 -16.53 4.79 -11.38
C PRO A 139 -17.02 3.48 -12.01
N ASN A 140 -17.78 3.53 -13.11
CA ASN A 140 -18.26 2.33 -13.80
C ASN A 140 -17.12 1.48 -14.39
N ALA A 141 -16.05 2.11 -14.89
CA ALA A 141 -14.89 1.40 -15.42
C ALA A 141 -14.11 0.74 -14.27
N VAL A 142 -13.96 1.45 -13.14
CA VAL A 142 -13.32 0.94 -11.94
C VAL A 142 -14.06 -0.28 -11.39
N THR A 143 -15.37 -0.18 -11.20
CA THR A 143 -16.19 -1.30 -10.67
C THR A 143 -16.11 -2.52 -11.58
N LYS A 144 -16.23 -2.33 -12.91
CA LYS A 144 -16.10 -3.43 -13.87
C LYS A 144 -14.68 -4.00 -13.90
N GLY A 145 -13.65 -3.13 -13.89
CA GLY A 145 -12.25 -3.52 -13.90
C GLY A 145 -11.88 -4.35 -12.67
N ALA A 146 -12.24 -3.89 -11.47
CA ALA A 146 -11.99 -4.60 -10.22
C ALA A 146 -12.70 -5.96 -10.12
N ALA A 147 -13.81 -6.15 -10.85
CA ALA A 147 -14.56 -7.41 -10.91
C ALA A 147 -13.96 -8.44 -11.87
N LEU A 148 -13.00 -8.06 -12.72
CA LEU A 148 -12.38 -8.99 -13.67
C LEU A 148 -11.58 -10.09 -12.97
N ARG A 149 -11.72 -11.32 -13.43
CA ARG A 149 -10.92 -12.45 -12.94
C ARG A 149 -9.42 -12.23 -13.17
N SER A 150 -9.04 -11.59 -14.26
CA SER A 150 -7.65 -11.25 -14.57
C SER A 150 -7.05 -10.27 -13.57
N VAL A 151 -7.84 -9.33 -13.03
CA VAL A 151 -7.41 -8.39 -11.99
C VAL A 151 -7.24 -9.13 -10.65
N ALA A 152 -8.16 -10.02 -10.30
CA ALA A 152 -8.03 -10.84 -9.10
C ALA A 152 -6.76 -11.73 -9.18
N ALA A 153 -6.58 -12.45 -10.29
CA ALA A 153 -5.40 -13.27 -10.52
C ALA A 153 -4.09 -12.46 -10.48
N ALA A 154 -4.08 -11.25 -11.07
CA ALA A 154 -2.90 -10.38 -11.03
C ALA A 154 -2.54 -9.92 -9.61
N LEU A 155 -3.54 -9.68 -8.73
CA LEU A 155 -3.30 -9.38 -7.32
C LEU A 155 -2.72 -10.59 -6.58
N ASP A 156 -3.27 -11.78 -6.81
CA ASP A 156 -2.80 -13.04 -6.22
C ASP A 156 -1.36 -13.34 -6.68
N ASP A 157 -1.08 -13.21 -7.98
CA ASP A 157 0.25 -13.42 -8.56
C ASP A 157 1.29 -12.43 -8.01
N ALA A 158 0.91 -11.16 -7.88
CA ALA A 158 1.77 -10.13 -7.30
C ALA A 158 2.09 -10.43 -5.82
N THR A 159 1.09 -10.87 -5.06
CA THR A 159 1.25 -11.27 -3.66
C THR A 159 2.17 -12.49 -3.54
N ALA A 160 1.95 -13.51 -4.36
CA ALA A 160 2.80 -14.69 -4.38
C ALA A 160 4.24 -14.38 -4.81
N LEU A 161 4.42 -13.47 -5.78
CA LEU A 161 5.76 -13.02 -6.19
C LEU A 161 6.45 -12.24 -5.07
N ALA A 162 5.74 -11.34 -4.39
CA ALA A 162 6.24 -10.60 -3.25
C ALA A 162 6.75 -11.55 -2.15
N ALA A 163 5.95 -12.56 -1.78
CA ALA A 163 6.35 -13.58 -0.81
C ALA A 163 7.61 -14.34 -1.24
N ARG A 164 7.71 -14.74 -2.52
CA ARG A 164 8.92 -15.40 -3.06
C ARG A 164 10.16 -14.49 -3.04
N ARG A 165 9.99 -13.18 -3.16
CA ARG A 165 11.06 -12.18 -3.05
C ARG A 165 11.47 -11.89 -1.61
N GLY A 166 10.81 -12.49 -0.62
CA GLY A 166 11.10 -12.29 0.79
C GLY A 166 10.28 -11.18 1.45
N VAL A 167 9.28 -10.62 0.76
CA VAL A 167 8.32 -9.69 1.38
C VAL A 167 7.45 -10.47 2.37
N ARG A 168 7.51 -10.07 3.63
CA ARG A 168 6.80 -10.74 4.72
C ARG A 168 5.60 -9.96 5.22
N ASP A 169 5.65 -8.64 5.06
CA ASP A 169 4.66 -7.68 5.53
C ASP A 169 4.73 -6.39 4.69
N VAL A 170 3.82 -5.45 4.90
CA VAL A 170 3.78 -4.14 4.24
C VAL A 170 3.83 -2.99 5.27
N PRO A 171 4.50 -1.86 4.93
CA PRO A 171 5.20 -1.58 3.68
C PRO A 171 6.51 -2.35 3.54
N ALA A 172 6.87 -2.66 2.30
CA ALA A 172 8.18 -3.22 2.01
C ALA A 172 8.76 -2.63 0.73
N VAL A 173 10.08 -2.53 0.65
CA VAL A 173 10.81 -2.14 -0.55
C VAL A 173 11.77 -3.26 -0.91
N TRP A 174 11.60 -3.81 -2.09
CA TRP A 174 12.54 -4.73 -2.71
C TRP A 174 13.48 -3.95 -3.62
N VAL A 175 14.78 -4.24 -3.57
CA VAL A 175 15.79 -3.64 -4.45
C VAL A 175 16.41 -4.68 -5.37
N PRO A 176 16.87 -4.29 -6.56
CA PRO A 176 17.66 -5.18 -7.42
C PRO A 176 18.88 -5.71 -6.66
N GLY A 177 19.09 -7.02 -6.73
CA GLY A 177 20.06 -7.72 -5.87
C GLY A 177 19.41 -8.63 -4.84
N GLY A 178 18.08 -8.45 -4.60
CA GLY A 178 17.25 -9.38 -3.83
C GLY A 178 17.01 -8.97 -2.38
N GLU A 179 17.53 -7.84 -1.91
CA GLU A 179 17.26 -7.36 -0.56
C GLU A 179 15.85 -6.80 -0.43
N VAL A 180 15.25 -7.00 0.75
CA VAL A 180 13.92 -6.48 1.09
C VAL A 180 13.98 -5.79 2.44
N PHE A 181 13.54 -4.54 2.46
CA PHE A 181 13.44 -3.71 3.65
C PHE A 181 11.97 -3.53 4.04
N HIS A 182 11.66 -3.67 5.33
CA HIS A 182 10.29 -3.61 5.85
C HIS A 182 10.11 -2.47 6.86
N GLY A 183 8.87 -2.01 6.98
CA GLY A 183 8.45 -1.05 8.00
C GLY A 183 8.79 0.39 7.67
N ASP A 184 8.85 1.21 8.73
CA ASP A 184 8.91 2.66 8.60
C ASP A 184 10.23 3.20 8.03
N GLU A 185 11.35 2.48 8.26
CA GLU A 185 12.70 2.83 7.78
C GLU A 185 13.06 2.16 6.45
N ALA A 186 12.14 1.40 5.86
CA ALA A 186 12.38 0.64 4.63
C ALA A 186 12.85 1.54 3.46
N LEU A 187 12.33 2.76 3.38
CA LEU A 187 12.68 3.69 2.31
C LEU A 187 14.12 4.19 2.42
N GLU A 188 14.57 4.54 3.62
CA GLU A 188 15.93 5.03 3.86
C GLU A 188 16.96 3.92 3.64
N GLN A 189 16.67 2.71 4.12
CA GLN A 189 17.52 1.54 3.93
C GLN A 189 17.63 1.17 2.44
N ALA A 190 16.49 1.15 1.74
CA ALA A 190 16.47 0.90 0.30
C ALA A 190 17.21 2.00 -0.49
N ALA A 191 17.05 3.27 -0.11
CA ALA A 191 17.77 4.38 -0.76
C ALA A 191 19.29 4.23 -0.60
N GLN A 192 19.75 3.81 0.57
CA GLN A 192 21.18 3.54 0.81
C GLN A 192 21.69 2.37 -0.06
N ALA A 193 20.92 1.27 -0.11
CA ALA A 193 21.28 0.10 -0.93
C ALA A 193 21.30 0.39 -2.43
N LEU A 194 20.48 1.34 -2.91
CA LEU A 194 20.40 1.72 -4.32
C LEU A 194 21.55 2.62 -4.79
N VAL A 195 22.30 3.23 -3.87
CA VAL A 195 23.43 4.11 -4.19
C VAL A 195 24.78 3.50 -3.81
N ALA A 196 24.81 2.33 -3.18
CA ALA A 196 25.99 1.57 -2.80
C ALA A 196 26.49 0.75 -3.97
#